data_0c4f09c5ce5b21e1b10225f89ebd6e65
#
_entry.id   0c4f09c5ce5b21e1b10225f89ebd6e65
#
_cell.length_a   1.000
_cell.length_b   1.000
_cell.length_c   1.000
_cell.angle_alpha   90.00
_cell.angle_beta   90.00
_cell.angle_gamma   90.00
#
_symmetry.space_group_name_H-M   'P 1'
#
loop_
_entity.id
_entity.type
_entity.pdbx_description
1 polymer ?
#
loop_
_entity_poly.entity_id
_entity_poly.type
_entity_poly.pdbx_seq_one_letter_code
_entity_poly.pdbx_strand_id
1 'polypeptide(L)'
;MDGGIKQTIATPLSDADIREYLPNANIIKYSELSKYPTLNDLLPEEKSFCILLYEESPNSGHWTVVSKPAHDTVEYFDSYGGYVDAPLNWTPESNRVGLGQATPYLSNLFNRCKENVVYNKVKYQKEGQHINDCGRWCVLRTLKMMKGLDLDEFHKYVKEEDKKYVGDKDAFVAQIIP
;
A
#
# COMPACT_ATOMS: atom_id res chain seq x y z
N MET A 1 -24.00 -8.46 -6.51
CA MET A 1 -22.66 -8.86 -6.05
C MET A 1 -22.82 -10.19 -5.33
N ASP A 2 -22.04 -11.18 -5.74
CA ASP A 2 -22.06 -12.53 -5.13
C ASP A 2 -21.63 -12.44 -3.66
N GLY A 3 -22.24 -13.27 -2.77
CA GLY A 3 -21.92 -13.31 -1.34
C GLY A 3 -20.44 -13.60 -1.04
N GLY A 4 -19.79 -14.40 -1.87
CA GLY A 4 -18.36 -14.69 -1.79
C GLY A 4 -17.49 -13.46 -1.98
N ILE A 5 -17.75 -12.62 -2.97
CA ILE A 5 -16.99 -11.39 -3.23
C ILE A 5 -17.15 -10.39 -2.07
N LYS A 6 -18.35 -10.25 -1.50
CA LYS A 6 -18.57 -9.39 -0.35
C LYS A 6 -17.74 -9.82 0.87
N GLN A 7 -17.66 -11.11 1.11
CA GLN A 7 -16.84 -11.65 2.19
C GLN A 7 -15.34 -11.42 1.94
N THR A 8 -14.88 -11.62 0.71
CA THR A 8 -13.50 -11.33 0.31
C THR A 8 -13.15 -9.87 0.55
N ILE A 9 -13.99 -8.92 0.12
CA ILE A 9 -13.78 -7.47 0.36
C ILE A 9 -13.70 -7.15 1.86
N ALA A 10 -14.51 -7.82 2.69
CA ALA A 10 -14.57 -7.59 4.13
C ALA A 10 -13.40 -8.22 4.90
N THR A 11 -12.72 -9.20 4.33
CA THR A 11 -11.62 -9.92 4.98
C THR A 11 -10.27 -9.26 4.65
N PRO A 12 -9.56 -8.67 5.64
CA PRO A 12 -8.25 -8.10 5.38
C PRO A 12 -7.22 -9.21 5.08
N LEU A 13 -6.23 -8.90 4.25
CA LEU A 13 -5.07 -9.78 4.08
C LEU A 13 -4.12 -9.63 5.28
N SER A 14 -3.68 -10.76 5.80
CA SER A 14 -2.53 -10.83 6.71
C SER A 14 -1.21 -10.72 5.95
N ASP A 15 -0.10 -10.56 6.67
CA ASP A 15 1.24 -10.63 6.09
C ASP A 15 1.52 -11.99 5.43
N ALA A 16 1.01 -13.07 6.00
CA ALA A 16 1.10 -14.41 5.41
C ALA A 16 0.36 -14.50 4.06
N ASP A 17 -0.86 -13.96 3.98
CA ASP A 17 -1.64 -13.93 2.73
C ASP A 17 -0.92 -13.09 1.65
N ILE A 18 -0.36 -11.94 2.04
CA ILE A 18 0.42 -11.10 1.11
C ILE A 18 1.63 -11.86 0.56
N ARG A 19 2.30 -12.67 1.39
CA ARG A 19 3.47 -13.47 0.97
C ARG A 19 3.10 -14.60 0.02
N GLU A 20 1.86 -15.05 -0.04
CA GLU A 20 1.42 -16.02 -1.05
C GLU A 20 1.53 -15.44 -2.47
N TYR A 21 1.26 -14.14 -2.62
CA TYR A 21 1.40 -13.42 -3.90
C TYR A 21 2.79 -12.85 -4.13
N LEU A 22 3.47 -12.46 -3.06
CA LEU A 22 4.75 -11.75 -3.04
C LEU A 22 5.74 -12.47 -2.08
N PRO A 23 6.27 -13.66 -2.43
CA PRO A 23 7.02 -14.51 -1.49
C PRO A 23 8.25 -13.85 -0.87
N ASN A 24 8.89 -12.91 -1.58
CA ASN A 24 10.10 -12.22 -1.12
C ASN A 24 9.80 -10.79 -0.61
N ALA A 25 8.54 -10.50 -0.28
CA ALA A 25 8.15 -9.16 0.18
C ALA A 25 8.84 -8.80 1.50
N ASN A 26 9.44 -7.62 1.54
CA ASN A 26 9.76 -6.96 2.80
C ASN A 26 8.48 -6.37 3.35
N ILE A 27 7.93 -6.97 4.41
CA ILE A 27 6.70 -6.55 5.08
C ILE A 27 7.07 -6.14 6.49
N ILE A 28 6.85 -4.87 6.82
CA ILE A 28 7.22 -4.31 8.12
C ILE A 28 6.08 -3.46 8.69
N LYS A 29 6.09 -3.31 10.01
CA LYS A 29 5.30 -2.28 10.68
C LYS A 29 5.92 -0.92 10.45
N TYR A 30 5.10 0.13 10.39
CA TYR A 30 5.57 1.49 10.18
C TYR A 30 6.68 1.91 11.17
N SER A 31 6.55 1.52 12.45
CA SER A 31 7.55 1.81 13.49
C SER A 31 8.95 1.24 13.18
N GLU A 32 9.02 0.17 12.40
CA GLU A 32 10.30 -0.45 12.02
C GLU A 32 11.08 0.37 10.99
N LEU A 33 10.47 1.38 10.36
CA LEU A 33 11.17 2.34 9.51
C LEU A 33 12.29 3.08 10.24
N SER A 34 12.22 3.18 11.57
CA SER A 34 13.30 3.71 12.40
C SER A 34 14.66 3.00 12.24
N LYS A 35 14.63 1.76 11.75
CA LYS A 35 15.83 0.95 11.50
C LYS A 35 16.52 1.25 10.17
N TYR A 36 15.89 2.07 9.31
CA TYR A 36 16.40 2.39 7.98
C TYR A 36 16.92 3.82 7.94
N PRO A 37 18.26 4.02 7.94
CA PRO A 37 18.85 5.36 7.92
C PRO A 37 18.55 6.15 6.65
N THR A 38 18.48 5.46 5.52
CA THR A 38 18.21 6.04 4.20
C THR A 38 17.15 5.26 3.44
N LEU A 39 16.58 5.89 2.42
CA LEU A 39 15.64 5.23 1.53
C LEU A 39 16.30 4.08 0.74
N ASN A 40 17.58 4.20 0.41
CA ASN A 40 18.33 3.12 -0.25
C ASN A 40 18.51 1.87 0.63
N ASP A 41 18.52 2.02 1.96
CA ASP A 41 18.53 0.86 2.86
C ASP A 41 17.21 0.10 2.80
N LEU A 42 16.10 0.83 2.59
CA LEU A 42 14.76 0.24 2.46
C LEU A 42 14.51 -0.30 1.04
N LEU A 43 14.95 0.43 0.02
CA LEU A 43 14.74 0.15 -1.41
C LEU A 43 16.09 0.19 -2.14
N PRO A 44 16.92 -0.86 -2.02
CA PRO A 44 18.31 -0.82 -2.49
C PRO A 44 18.47 -0.79 -4.00
N GLU A 45 17.51 -1.31 -4.75
CA GLU A 45 17.63 -1.43 -6.20
C GLU A 45 16.30 -1.16 -6.92
N GLU A 46 16.34 -1.00 -8.21
CA GLU A 46 15.16 -0.90 -9.06
C GLU A 46 14.28 -2.14 -8.88
N LYS A 47 12.97 -1.95 -8.85
CA LYS A 47 11.93 -2.94 -8.53
C LYS A 47 11.90 -3.39 -7.06
N SER A 48 12.73 -2.85 -6.19
CA SER A 48 12.56 -3.04 -4.74
C SER A 48 11.22 -2.48 -4.29
N PHE A 49 10.62 -3.12 -3.29
CA PHE A 49 9.38 -2.66 -2.65
C PHE A 49 9.33 -3.08 -1.19
N CYS A 50 8.55 -2.35 -0.42
CA CYS A 50 8.28 -2.63 0.97
C CYS A 50 6.80 -2.41 1.26
N ILE A 51 6.15 -3.42 1.82
CA ILE A 51 4.76 -3.34 2.27
C ILE A 51 4.76 -2.84 3.71
N LEU A 52 4.05 -1.75 3.97
CA LEU A 52 4.02 -1.08 5.27
C LEU A 52 2.66 -1.23 5.93
N LEU A 53 2.66 -1.63 7.20
CA LEU A 53 1.49 -1.59 8.06
C LEU A 53 1.52 -0.32 8.92
N TYR A 54 0.65 0.64 8.63
CA TYR A 54 0.32 1.70 9.58
C TYR A 54 -0.63 1.12 10.62
N GLU A 55 -0.16 0.92 11.84
CA GLU A 55 -0.96 0.31 12.89
C GLU A 55 -1.98 1.30 13.48
N GLU A 56 -3.24 0.88 13.59
CA GLU A 56 -4.27 1.54 14.39
C GLU A 56 -4.39 0.91 15.77
N SER A 57 -4.08 -0.38 15.85
CA SER A 57 -3.89 -1.17 17.06
C SER A 57 -2.79 -2.22 16.80
N PRO A 58 -2.24 -2.88 17.82
CA PRO A 58 -1.16 -3.85 17.62
C PRO A 58 -1.48 -4.90 16.56
N ASN A 59 -0.65 -4.98 15.52
CA ASN A 59 -0.76 -5.89 14.38
C ASN A 59 -2.01 -5.71 13.50
N SER A 60 -2.70 -4.59 13.61
CA SER A 60 -3.89 -4.28 12.83
C SER A 60 -3.87 -2.83 12.36
N GLY A 61 -4.22 -2.59 11.11
CA GLY A 61 -4.24 -1.25 10.53
C GLY A 61 -4.33 -1.26 9.03
N HIS A 62 -3.71 -0.29 8.41
CA HIS A 62 -3.80 -0.01 6.98
C HIS A 62 -2.51 -0.37 6.24
N TRP A 63 -2.66 -1.16 5.18
CA TRP A 63 -1.56 -1.52 4.29
C TRP A 63 -1.32 -0.46 3.22
N THR A 64 -0.05 -0.11 3.04
CA THR A 64 0.45 0.71 1.93
C THR A 64 1.70 0.06 1.34
N VAL A 65 2.17 0.55 0.21
CA VAL A 65 3.42 0.06 -0.37
C VAL A 65 4.30 1.22 -0.82
N VAL A 66 5.58 1.09 -0.54
CA VAL A 66 6.66 1.95 -1.04
C VAL A 66 7.49 1.14 -2.02
N SER A 67 7.78 1.68 -3.19
CA SER A 67 8.54 0.96 -4.22
C SER A 67 9.50 1.87 -4.96
N LYS A 68 10.41 1.25 -5.70
CA LYS A 68 11.35 1.92 -6.61
C LYS A 68 11.12 1.43 -8.03
N PRO A 69 10.10 1.96 -8.73
CA PRO A 69 9.74 1.49 -10.07
C PRO A 69 10.82 1.74 -11.12
N ALA A 70 11.68 2.76 -10.92
CA ALA A 70 12.84 3.08 -11.74
C ALA A 70 13.99 3.54 -10.84
N HIS A 71 15.21 3.54 -11.36
CA HIS A 71 16.39 3.89 -10.58
C HIS A 71 16.37 5.29 -9.98
N ASP A 72 15.67 6.23 -10.61
CA ASP A 72 15.53 7.64 -10.22
C ASP A 72 14.18 8.00 -9.63
N THR A 73 13.30 7.02 -9.41
CA THR A 73 11.92 7.25 -8.99
C THR A 73 11.54 6.35 -7.83
N VAL A 74 10.97 6.93 -6.78
CA VAL A 74 10.34 6.22 -5.67
C VAL A 74 8.85 6.54 -5.64
N GLU A 75 8.05 5.55 -5.27
CA GLU A 75 6.60 5.62 -5.30
C GLU A 75 6.02 5.26 -3.94
N TYR A 76 5.06 6.05 -3.49
CA TYR A 76 4.16 5.72 -2.39
C TYR A 76 2.78 5.41 -2.93
N PHE A 77 2.25 4.26 -2.58
CA PHE A 77 0.90 3.85 -2.99
C PHE A 77 0.03 3.57 -1.77
N ASP A 78 -1.06 4.31 -1.68
CA ASP A 78 -2.15 4.14 -0.75
C ASP A 78 -3.45 3.99 -1.55
N SER A 79 -4.22 2.94 -1.30
CA SER A 79 -5.48 2.65 -2.00
C SER A 79 -6.56 3.72 -1.79
N TYR A 80 -6.46 4.52 -0.74
CA TYR A 80 -7.33 5.68 -0.54
C TYR A 80 -6.91 6.92 -1.34
N GLY A 81 -5.74 6.90 -1.99
CA GLY A 81 -5.21 8.04 -2.72
C GLY A 81 -4.68 9.16 -1.82
N GLY A 82 -4.34 8.84 -0.59
CA GLY A 82 -3.77 9.77 0.39
C GLY A 82 -2.28 10.07 0.12
N TYR A 83 -1.82 11.18 0.67
CA TYR A 83 -0.41 11.53 0.63
C TYR A 83 0.41 10.73 1.66
N VAL A 84 1.73 10.80 1.52
CA VAL A 84 2.67 10.11 2.42
C VAL A 84 2.40 10.45 3.88
N ASP A 85 2.34 9.44 4.73
CA ASP A 85 2.07 9.54 6.16
C ASP A 85 0.67 10.04 6.56
N ALA A 86 -0.26 10.22 5.60
CA ALA A 86 -1.65 10.55 5.91
C ALA A 86 -2.29 9.57 6.91
N PRO A 87 -2.03 8.25 6.86
CA PRO A 87 -2.61 7.31 7.81
C PRO A 87 -2.22 7.55 9.27
N LEU A 88 -1.10 8.23 9.55
CA LEU A 88 -0.73 8.59 10.93
C LEU A 88 -1.78 9.48 11.60
N ASN A 89 -2.52 10.27 10.82
CA ASN A 89 -3.53 11.18 11.34
C ASN A 89 -4.86 10.48 11.71
N TRP A 90 -5.02 9.21 11.36
CA TRP A 90 -6.24 8.45 11.68
C TRP A 90 -6.25 7.93 13.12
N THR A 91 -5.08 7.93 13.75
CA THR A 91 -4.89 7.42 15.10
C THR A 91 -4.51 8.57 16.05
N PRO A 92 -5.14 8.71 17.22
CA PRO A 92 -4.78 9.72 18.22
C PRO A 92 -3.29 9.68 18.58
N GLU A 93 -2.70 10.84 18.88
CA GLU A 93 -1.27 10.97 19.16
C GLU A 93 -0.81 10.03 20.29
N SER A 94 -1.59 9.94 21.37
CA SER A 94 -1.28 9.03 22.48
C SER A 94 -1.12 7.57 22.05
N ASN A 95 -1.98 7.11 21.14
CA ASN A 95 -1.92 5.76 20.60
C ASN A 95 -0.73 5.60 19.64
N ARG A 96 -0.45 6.62 18.82
CA ARG A 96 0.73 6.61 17.93
C ARG A 96 2.03 6.47 18.69
N VAL A 97 2.17 7.17 19.82
CA VAL A 97 3.35 7.04 20.69
C VAL A 97 3.51 5.61 21.17
N GLY A 98 2.43 4.99 21.67
CA GLY A 98 2.44 3.59 22.12
C GLY A 98 2.76 2.58 21.02
N LEU A 99 2.42 2.88 19.77
CA LEU A 99 2.71 2.05 18.60
C LEU A 99 4.07 2.35 17.94
N GLY A 100 4.85 3.29 18.48
CA GLY A 100 6.12 3.72 17.87
C GLY A 100 5.95 4.52 16.58
N GLN A 101 4.81 5.17 16.38
CA GLN A 101 4.44 5.92 15.18
C GLN A 101 4.33 7.44 15.39
N ALA A 102 4.99 7.96 16.42
CA ALA A 102 4.97 9.39 16.72
C ALA A 102 5.78 10.22 15.70
N THR A 103 6.80 9.63 15.09
CA THR A 103 7.68 10.28 14.12
C THR A 103 7.25 9.94 12.68
N PRO A 104 7.17 10.92 11.76
CA PRO A 104 6.85 10.68 10.36
C PRO A 104 8.08 10.14 9.60
N TYR A 105 8.46 8.89 9.86
CA TYR A 105 9.67 8.27 9.33
C TYR A 105 9.73 8.26 7.81
N LEU A 106 8.62 7.92 7.14
CA LEU A 106 8.60 7.81 5.68
C LEU A 106 8.74 9.19 5.02
N SER A 107 8.04 10.20 5.52
CA SER A 107 8.21 11.58 5.04
C SER A 107 9.65 12.06 5.23
N ASN A 108 10.27 11.72 6.35
CA ASN A 108 11.68 12.06 6.59
C ASN A 108 12.63 11.36 5.63
N LEU A 109 12.38 10.08 5.31
CA LEU A 109 13.17 9.34 4.31
C LEU A 109 13.02 9.96 2.92
N PHE A 110 11.80 10.29 2.50
CA PHE A 110 11.53 10.90 1.20
C PHE A 110 12.11 12.32 1.08
N ASN A 111 12.05 13.12 2.13
CA ASN A 111 12.63 14.48 2.13
C ASN A 111 14.15 14.48 1.97
N ARG A 112 14.82 13.39 2.29
CA ARG A 112 16.28 13.25 2.20
C ARG A 112 16.74 12.46 0.97
N CYS A 113 15.84 11.83 0.23
CA CYS A 113 16.19 11.05 -0.95
C CYS A 113 16.50 11.96 -2.15
N LYS A 114 17.22 11.42 -3.12
CA LYS A 114 17.58 12.12 -4.36
C LYS A 114 16.63 11.80 -5.50
N GLU A 115 15.85 10.74 -5.34
CA GLU A 115 14.91 10.25 -6.33
C GLU A 115 13.70 11.18 -6.45
N ASN A 116 13.05 11.14 -7.61
CA ASN A 116 11.74 11.75 -7.79
C ASN A 116 10.70 10.98 -7.00
N VAL A 117 9.97 11.66 -6.14
CA VAL A 117 8.89 11.06 -5.34
C VAL A 117 7.57 11.21 -6.08
N VAL A 118 6.92 10.10 -6.37
CA VAL A 118 5.56 10.05 -6.92
C VAL A 118 4.64 9.32 -5.94
N TYR A 119 3.37 9.66 -5.94
CA TYR A 119 2.38 8.97 -5.11
C TYR A 119 1.03 8.87 -5.78
N ASN A 120 0.29 7.82 -5.43
CA ASN A 120 -1.06 7.61 -5.91
C ASN A 120 -2.01 8.69 -5.35
N LYS A 121 -2.76 9.34 -6.24
CA LYS A 121 -3.80 10.34 -5.90
C LYS A 121 -5.21 9.82 -6.20
N VAL A 122 -5.33 8.62 -6.73
CA VAL A 122 -6.61 8.02 -7.10
C VAL A 122 -7.14 7.18 -5.95
N LYS A 123 -8.37 7.43 -5.57
CA LYS A 123 -9.08 6.59 -4.61
C LYS A 123 -9.60 5.34 -5.30
N TYR A 124 -9.02 4.20 -4.95
CA TYR A 124 -9.43 2.89 -5.42
C TYR A 124 -10.39 2.21 -4.46
N GLN A 125 -10.04 2.21 -3.18
CA GLN A 125 -10.82 1.59 -2.10
C GLN A 125 -11.90 2.54 -1.59
N LYS A 126 -13.11 2.03 -1.40
CA LYS A 126 -14.17 2.76 -0.69
C LYS A 126 -13.90 2.76 0.81
N GLU A 127 -14.38 3.79 1.50
CA GLU A 127 -14.42 3.80 2.96
C GLU A 127 -15.63 3.02 3.45
N GLY A 128 -15.44 2.23 4.53
CA GLY A 128 -16.53 1.49 5.14
C GLY A 128 -16.02 0.40 6.09
N GLN A 129 -16.81 0.09 7.12
CA GLN A 129 -16.45 -0.89 8.15
C GLN A 129 -16.27 -2.33 7.60
N HIS A 130 -16.79 -2.60 6.41
CA HIS A 130 -16.74 -3.92 5.77
C HIS A 130 -15.93 -3.90 4.47
N ILE A 131 -15.00 -2.96 4.33
CA ILE A 131 -14.11 -2.86 3.18
C ILE A 131 -12.67 -2.84 3.69
N ASN A 132 -11.98 -3.98 3.56
CA ASN A 132 -10.67 -4.23 4.10
C ASN A 132 -9.73 -4.78 3.01
N ASP A 133 -9.73 -4.16 1.84
CA ASP A 133 -9.01 -4.64 0.68
C ASP A 133 -7.72 -3.86 0.37
N CYS A 134 -7.26 -3.01 1.31
CA CYS A 134 -6.01 -2.23 1.14
C CYS A 134 -4.80 -3.14 0.82
N GLY A 135 -4.68 -4.30 1.49
CA GLY A 135 -3.64 -5.27 1.21
C GLY A 135 -3.71 -5.82 -0.22
N ARG A 136 -4.92 -6.08 -0.73
CA ARG A 136 -5.14 -6.53 -2.11
C ARG A 136 -4.68 -5.50 -3.14
N TRP A 137 -4.97 -4.23 -2.88
CA TRP A 137 -4.52 -3.13 -3.73
C TRP A 137 -2.99 -2.99 -3.72
N CYS A 138 -2.34 -3.16 -2.55
CA CYS A 138 -0.89 -3.16 -2.44
C CYS A 138 -0.28 -4.32 -3.26
N VAL A 139 -0.84 -5.53 -3.15
CA VAL A 139 -0.39 -6.70 -3.92
C VAL A 139 -0.54 -6.44 -5.42
N LEU A 140 -1.73 -6.01 -5.86
CA LEU A 140 -1.98 -5.76 -7.28
C LEU A 140 -1.06 -4.68 -7.84
N ARG A 141 -0.90 -3.55 -7.12
CA ARG A 141 0.02 -2.48 -7.53
C ARG A 141 1.47 -2.99 -7.66
N THR A 142 1.93 -3.74 -6.67
CA THR A 142 3.29 -4.30 -6.69
C THR A 142 3.51 -5.24 -7.86
N LEU A 143 2.59 -6.17 -8.12
CA LEU A 143 2.67 -7.09 -9.25
C LEU A 143 2.73 -6.35 -10.61
N LYS A 144 1.95 -5.26 -10.74
CA LYS A 144 1.95 -4.46 -11.98
C LYS A 144 3.21 -3.60 -12.10
N MET A 145 3.72 -3.05 -11.01
CA MET A 145 5.00 -2.33 -10.97
C MET A 145 6.15 -3.25 -11.40
N MET A 146 6.19 -4.49 -10.89
CA MET A 146 7.20 -5.48 -11.28
C MET A 146 7.14 -5.83 -12.77
N LYS A 147 5.96 -5.73 -13.40
CA LYS A 147 5.76 -5.89 -14.84
C LYS A 147 6.05 -4.63 -15.64
N GLY A 148 6.49 -3.56 -14.99
CA GLY A 148 6.92 -2.32 -15.64
C GLY A 148 5.84 -1.25 -15.82
N LEU A 149 4.64 -1.41 -15.24
CA LEU A 149 3.61 -0.37 -15.29
C LEU A 149 3.94 0.77 -14.32
N ASP A 150 4.03 1.98 -14.82
CA ASP A 150 4.04 3.18 -13.97
C ASP A 150 2.62 3.46 -13.40
N LEU A 151 2.49 4.52 -12.58
CA LEU A 151 1.20 4.85 -11.97
C LEU A 151 0.12 5.20 -13.00
N ASP A 152 0.45 5.94 -14.05
CA ASP A 152 -0.51 6.34 -15.07
C ASP A 152 -1.00 5.13 -15.88
N GLU A 153 -0.10 4.22 -16.21
CA GLU A 153 -0.42 2.96 -16.88
C GLU A 153 -1.26 2.05 -15.96
N PHE A 154 -0.95 2.03 -14.67
CA PHE A 154 -1.74 1.30 -13.69
C PHE A 154 -3.16 1.88 -13.57
N HIS A 155 -3.31 3.20 -13.53
CA HIS A 155 -4.64 3.84 -13.54
C HIS A 155 -5.47 3.46 -14.76
N LYS A 156 -4.85 3.48 -15.94
CA LYS A 156 -5.49 3.05 -17.18
C LYS A 156 -5.91 1.59 -17.12
N TYR A 157 -5.01 0.71 -16.67
CA TYR A 157 -5.28 -0.70 -16.49
C TYR A 157 -6.50 -0.93 -15.59
N VAL A 158 -6.53 -0.34 -14.40
CA VAL A 158 -7.67 -0.49 -13.48
C VAL A 158 -8.95 0.05 -14.10
N LYS A 159 -8.91 1.22 -14.74
CA LYS A 159 -10.07 1.84 -15.38
C LYS A 159 -10.65 0.99 -16.53
N GLU A 160 -9.82 0.24 -17.23
CA GLU A 160 -10.29 -0.68 -18.28
C GLU A 160 -10.86 -1.98 -17.68
N GLU A 161 -10.21 -2.51 -16.67
CA GLU A 161 -10.60 -3.78 -16.09
C GLU A 161 -11.84 -3.68 -15.18
N ASP A 162 -11.98 -2.60 -14.39
CA ASP A 162 -13.12 -2.43 -13.48
C ASP A 162 -14.47 -2.30 -14.21
N LYS A 163 -14.46 -1.91 -15.49
CA LYS A 163 -15.67 -1.91 -16.34
C LYS A 163 -16.37 -3.27 -16.38
N LYS A 164 -15.59 -4.35 -16.27
CA LYS A 164 -16.11 -5.73 -16.21
C LYS A 164 -16.88 -6.00 -14.91
N TYR A 165 -16.71 -5.15 -13.91
CA TYR A 165 -17.32 -5.21 -12.58
C TYR A 165 -18.27 -4.05 -12.31
N VAL A 166 -18.83 -3.48 -13.38
CA VAL A 166 -19.78 -2.34 -13.35
C VAL A 166 -19.15 -1.12 -12.63
N GLY A 167 -17.83 -0.94 -12.75
CA GLY A 167 -17.08 0.16 -12.11
C GLY A 167 -16.88 -0.01 -10.60
N ASP A 168 -17.14 -1.18 -10.03
CA ASP A 168 -16.88 -1.48 -8.61
C ASP A 168 -15.45 -1.96 -8.43
N LYS A 169 -14.56 -1.05 -8.03
CA LYS A 169 -13.14 -1.32 -7.86
C LYS A 169 -12.86 -2.32 -6.73
N ASP A 170 -13.63 -2.29 -5.64
CA ASP A 170 -13.45 -3.23 -4.53
C ASP A 170 -13.81 -4.66 -5.00
N ALA A 171 -14.88 -4.79 -5.78
CA ALA A 171 -15.23 -6.08 -6.39
C ALA A 171 -14.18 -6.55 -7.41
N PHE A 172 -13.63 -5.62 -8.20
CA PHE A 172 -12.56 -5.92 -9.14
C PHE A 172 -11.31 -6.47 -8.43
N VAL A 173 -10.78 -5.75 -7.44
CA VAL A 173 -9.55 -6.18 -6.77
C VAL A 173 -9.74 -7.49 -5.99
N ALA A 174 -10.91 -7.69 -5.37
CA ALA A 174 -11.24 -8.93 -4.66
C ALA A 174 -11.36 -10.15 -5.58
N GLN A 175 -11.65 -9.93 -6.85
CA GLN A 175 -11.68 -11.02 -7.84
C GLN A 175 -10.28 -11.36 -8.37
N ILE A 176 -9.39 -10.37 -8.48
CA ILE A 176 -8.03 -10.57 -9.01
C ILE A 176 -7.09 -11.09 -7.92
N ILE A 177 -7.27 -10.63 -6.69
CA ILE A 177 -6.52 -11.03 -5.50
C ILE A 177 -7.54 -11.54 -4.48
N PRO A 178 -7.98 -12.79 -4.60
CA PRO A 178 -9.02 -13.37 -3.74
C PRO A 178 -8.61 -13.57 -2.27
#